data_0bb13738cc715185d5623eaba3d5ca8a
#
_entry.id   0bb13738cc715185d5623eaba3d5ca8a
#
_cell.length_a   1.000
_cell.length_b   1.000
_cell.length_c   1.000
_cell.angle_alpha   90.00
_cell.angle_beta   90.00
_cell.angle_gamma   90.00
#
_symmetry.space_group_name_H-M   'P 1'
#
loop_
_entity.id
_entity.type
_entity.pdbx_description
1 polymer ?
#
loop_
_entity_poly.entity_id
_entity_poly.type
_entity_poly.pdbx_seq_one_letter_code
_entity_poly.pdbx_strand_id
1 'polypeptide(L)'
;MTDAEYVNIWMRPERPARGPKPAYSRAQITEAAVRIADAEGLEAATMRRIAAEIGAGAMSLYRYVPSRDNLVELMADRLTGEIDVTGMPSGDWRADLTRYADGLRAMWLRHPWIATVQRSLPSFGPNQLLLIERLMGVLDAFVSIDESLGLMAILTGYVEGTVREEISSAKEVRRSGLSESEWMARSHQYVDRLVKSGEYPIFTKIVMEARQPHLSRDDQFRYGLERVLDCIGAALPSTVEPPAAAHRERREDRDDWQKTT
;
A
#
# COMPACT_ATOMS: atom_id res chain seq x y z
N MET A 1 -13.93 -26.69 9.77
CA MET A 1 -13.91 -25.37 9.12
C MET A 1 -14.82 -25.50 7.91
N THR A 2 -16.02 -24.92 7.99
CA THR A 2 -16.96 -24.89 6.86
C THR A 2 -16.39 -23.98 5.80
N ASP A 3 -16.30 -24.49 4.55
CA ASP A 3 -16.03 -23.71 3.34
C ASP A 3 -17.02 -22.54 3.25
N ALA A 4 -16.67 -21.40 3.81
CA ALA A 4 -17.33 -20.16 3.46
C ALA A 4 -16.88 -19.86 2.03
N GLU A 5 -17.76 -20.13 1.10
CA GLU A 5 -17.56 -19.86 -0.32
C GLU A 5 -17.03 -18.42 -0.50
N TYR A 6 -15.78 -18.28 -0.95
CA TYR A 6 -15.20 -16.97 -1.22
C TYR A 6 -16.02 -16.26 -2.29
N VAL A 7 -16.71 -15.23 -1.90
CA VAL A 7 -17.51 -14.41 -2.83
C VAL A 7 -16.65 -13.26 -3.32
N ASN A 8 -16.23 -13.32 -4.58
CA ASN A 8 -15.58 -12.17 -5.22
C ASN A 8 -16.58 -11.01 -5.34
N ILE A 9 -16.35 -9.97 -4.52
CA ILE A 9 -17.26 -8.82 -4.44
C ILE A 9 -17.39 -8.06 -5.77
N TRP A 10 -16.34 -8.08 -6.59
CA TRP A 10 -16.31 -7.36 -7.87
C TRP A 10 -17.17 -8.02 -8.96
N MET A 11 -17.38 -9.33 -8.87
CA MET A 11 -18.27 -10.09 -9.76
C MET A 11 -19.74 -9.96 -9.35
N ARG A 12 -20.02 -9.50 -8.14
CA ARG A 12 -21.39 -9.41 -7.63
C ARG A 12 -22.07 -8.12 -8.12
N PRO A 13 -23.21 -8.20 -8.84
CA PRO A 13 -23.94 -7.01 -9.26
C PRO A 13 -24.36 -6.18 -8.05
N GLU A 14 -24.16 -4.87 -8.12
CA GLU A 14 -24.58 -3.95 -7.05
C GLU A 14 -26.10 -3.78 -7.00
N ARG A 15 -26.76 -3.92 -8.15
CA ARG A 15 -28.20 -3.74 -8.30
C ARG A 15 -28.85 -5.03 -8.79
N PRO A 16 -30.00 -5.43 -8.21
CA PRO A 16 -30.84 -6.44 -8.88
C PRO A 16 -31.28 -5.91 -10.24
N ALA A 17 -31.36 -6.79 -11.24
CA ALA A 17 -31.74 -6.44 -12.63
C ALA A 17 -33.13 -5.81 -12.73
N ARG A 18 -33.99 -5.99 -11.71
CA ARG A 18 -35.34 -5.40 -11.60
C ARG A 18 -35.65 -5.03 -10.15
N GLY A 19 -36.22 -3.85 -9.88
CA GLY A 19 -36.64 -3.42 -8.55
C GLY A 19 -36.50 -1.92 -8.30
N PRO A 20 -36.97 -1.40 -7.13
CA PRO A 20 -36.82 -0.01 -6.75
C PRO A 20 -35.33 0.37 -6.64
N LYS A 21 -35.01 1.66 -6.80
CA LYS A 21 -33.67 2.19 -6.64
C LYS A 21 -33.13 1.76 -5.26
N PRO A 22 -31.90 1.18 -5.17
CA PRO A 22 -31.32 0.82 -3.90
C PRO A 22 -31.26 2.03 -2.94
N ALA A 23 -31.59 1.81 -1.67
CA ALA A 23 -31.53 2.87 -0.67
C ALA A 23 -30.10 3.32 -0.38
N TYR A 24 -29.11 2.43 -0.61
CA TYR A 24 -27.68 2.65 -0.37
C TYR A 24 -26.87 2.09 -1.53
N SER A 25 -25.60 2.57 -1.66
CA SER A 25 -24.61 2.01 -2.59
C SER A 25 -23.43 1.40 -1.82
N ARG A 26 -22.68 0.49 -2.47
CA ARG A 26 -21.40 0.00 -1.90
C ARG A 26 -20.45 1.16 -1.61
N ALA A 27 -20.37 2.14 -2.50
CA ALA A 27 -19.55 3.32 -2.31
C ALA A 27 -19.90 4.07 -1.01
N GLN A 28 -21.20 4.31 -0.73
CA GLN A 28 -21.63 4.97 0.51
C GLN A 28 -21.27 4.16 1.76
N ILE A 29 -21.44 2.83 1.71
CA ILE A 29 -21.06 1.92 2.81
C ILE A 29 -19.55 1.97 3.03
N THR A 30 -18.77 1.91 1.95
CA THR A 30 -17.29 1.95 1.99
C THR A 30 -16.79 3.27 2.54
N GLU A 31 -17.32 4.41 2.09
CA GLU A 31 -16.93 5.74 2.58
C GLU A 31 -17.24 5.91 4.08
N ALA A 32 -18.38 5.43 4.53
CA ALA A 32 -18.71 5.46 5.96
C ALA A 32 -17.75 4.57 6.77
N ALA A 33 -17.40 3.39 6.24
CA ALA A 33 -16.45 2.50 6.88
C ALA A 33 -15.05 3.11 6.97
N VAL A 34 -14.58 3.76 5.90
CA VAL A 34 -13.28 4.47 5.89
C VAL A 34 -13.28 5.58 6.94
N ARG A 35 -14.30 6.44 6.96
CA ARG A 35 -14.37 7.51 7.99
C ARG A 35 -14.35 6.98 9.42
N ILE A 36 -15.07 5.89 9.71
CA ILE A 36 -15.06 5.26 11.03
C ILE A 36 -13.66 4.70 11.33
N ALA A 37 -13.04 4.02 10.38
CA ALA A 37 -11.71 3.45 10.55
C ALA A 37 -10.63 4.53 10.78
N ASP A 38 -10.73 5.67 10.13
CA ASP A 38 -9.83 6.81 10.31
C ASP A 38 -9.97 7.44 11.71
N ALA A 39 -11.20 7.52 12.20
CA ALA A 39 -11.48 8.15 13.50
C ALA A 39 -11.25 7.19 14.69
N GLU A 40 -11.63 5.94 14.55
CA GLU A 40 -11.78 5.00 15.67
C GLU A 40 -10.94 3.70 15.50
N GLY A 41 -10.26 3.54 14.33
CA GLY A 41 -9.53 2.33 13.96
C GLY A 41 -10.39 1.30 13.22
N LEU A 42 -9.72 0.40 12.48
CA LEU A 42 -10.38 -0.58 11.60
C LEU A 42 -11.40 -1.47 12.34
N GLU A 43 -11.11 -1.83 13.59
CA GLU A 43 -12.00 -2.72 14.37
C GLU A 43 -13.34 -2.05 14.71
N ALA A 44 -13.40 -0.73 14.77
CA ALA A 44 -14.63 0.01 14.98
C ALA A 44 -15.56 0.01 13.74
N ALA A 45 -15.03 -0.19 12.53
CA ALA A 45 -15.79 -0.24 11.29
C ALA A 45 -16.62 -1.53 11.15
N THR A 46 -17.53 -1.77 12.11
CA THR A 46 -18.47 -2.89 12.10
C THR A 46 -19.71 -2.56 11.28
N MET A 47 -20.37 -3.59 10.71
CA MET A 47 -21.62 -3.40 9.95
C MET A 47 -22.69 -2.65 10.76
N ARG A 48 -22.76 -2.86 12.08
CA ARG A 48 -23.68 -2.15 12.97
C ARG A 48 -23.33 -0.67 13.11
N ARG A 49 -22.02 -0.35 13.29
CA ARG A 49 -21.56 1.04 13.42
C ARG A 49 -21.73 1.81 12.09
N ILE A 50 -21.42 1.15 10.96
CA ILE A 50 -21.62 1.72 9.63
C ILE A 50 -23.11 1.96 9.35
N ALA A 51 -23.98 1.01 9.70
CA ALA A 51 -25.42 1.15 9.53
C ALA A 51 -25.96 2.34 10.32
N ALA A 52 -25.51 2.52 11.57
CA ALA A 52 -25.86 3.68 12.39
C ALA A 52 -25.41 4.99 11.77
N GLU A 53 -24.19 5.02 11.19
CA GLU A 53 -23.61 6.19 10.53
C GLU A 53 -24.44 6.67 9.34
N ILE A 54 -24.96 5.74 8.51
CA ILE A 54 -25.70 6.06 7.29
C ILE A 54 -27.22 5.97 7.44
N GLY A 55 -27.74 5.77 8.65
CA GLY A 55 -29.17 5.66 8.90
C GLY A 55 -29.82 4.39 8.34
N ALA A 56 -29.09 3.26 8.31
CA ALA A 56 -29.53 1.98 7.76
C ALA A 56 -29.79 0.92 8.83
N GLY A 57 -30.49 -0.16 8.47
CA GLY A 57 -30.52 -1.38 9.25
C GLY A 57 -29.29 -2.25 8.94
N ALA A 58 -28.58 -2.74 9.95
CA ALA A 58 -27.37 -3.55 9.76
C ALA A 58 -27.57 -4.75 8.82
N MET A 59 -28.70 -5.46 8.96
CA MET A 59 -29.05 -6.61 8.10
C MET A 59 -29.22 -6.23 6.62
N SER A 60 -29.62 -4.98 6.33
CA SER A 60 -29.77 -4.53 4.97
C SER A 60 -28.42 -4.34 4.25
N LEU A 61 -27.35 -4.01 4.99
CA LEU A 61 -26.02 -3.80 4.45
C LEU A 61 -25.37 -5.10 3.98
N TYR A 62 -25.66 -6.23 4.62
CA TYR A 62 -25.13 -7.54 4.22
C TYR A 62 -25.57 -7.96 2.80
N ARG A 63 -26.62 -7.38 2.25
CA ARG A 63 -27.02 -7.58 0.86
C ARG A 63 -26.05 -6.94 -0.12
N TYR A 64 -25.37 -5.86 0.28
CA TYR A 64 -24.41 -5.11 -0.53
C TYR A 64 -22.98 -5.59 -0.29
N VAL A 65 -22.64 -5.86 0.96
CA VAL A 65 -21.32 -6.25 1.44
C VAL A 65 -21.49 -7.48 2.34
N PRO A 66 -21.33 -8.71 1.80
CA PRO A 66 -21.68 -9.95 2.50
C PRO A 66 -20.80 -10.28 3.71
N SER A 67 -19.56 -9.85 3.73
CA SER A 67 -18.60 -10.20 4.77
C SER A 67 -17.75 -8.99 5.18
N ARG A 68 -17.03 -9.14 6.32
CA ARG A 68 -16.02 -8.16 6.73
C ARG A 68 -14.85 -8.12 5.74
N ASP A 69 -14.44 -9.25 5.22
CA ASP A 69 -13.34 -9.32 4.25
C ASP A 69 -13.69 -8.56 2.98
N ASN A 70 -14.91 -8.71 2.47
CA ASN A 70 -15.39 -7.91 1.36
C ASN A 70 -15.45 -6.40 1.68
N LEU A 71 -15.80 -6.03 2.91
CA LEU A 71 -15.75 -4.64 3.34
C LEU A 71 -14.32 -4.09 3.31
N VAL A 72 -13.39 -4.82 3.91
CA VAL A 72 -11.97 -4.42 3.94
C VAL A 72 -11.40 -4.35 2.52
N GLU A 73 -11.78 -5.26 1.64
CA GLU A 73 -11.39 -5.25 0.23
C GLU A 73 -11.88 -4.00 -0.49
N LEU A 74 -13.15 -3.64 -0.33
CA LEU A 74 -13.72 -2.41 -0.87
C LEU A 74 -13.06 -1.15 -0.31
N MET A 75 -12.80 -1.12 0.99
CA MET A 75 -12.10 0.00 1.65
C MET A 75 -10.68 0.16 1.09
N ALA A 76 -9.92 -0.92 1.00
CA ALA A 76 -8.55 -0.88 0.47
C ALA A 76 -8.51 -0.43 -1.01
N ASP A 77 -9.41 -0.95 -1.85
CA ASP A 77 -9.49 -0.50 -3.25
C ASP A 77 -9.87 0.99 -3.35
N ARG A 78 -10.80 1.44 -2.50
CA ARG A 78 -11.16 2.87 -2.44
C ARG A 78 -9.95 3.75 -2.11
N LEU A 79 -9.12 3.34 -1.13
CA LEU A 79 -7.90 4.09 -0.78
C LEU A 79 -6.86 4.05 -1.90
N THR A 80 -6.73 2.92 -2.59
CA THR A 80 -5.85 2.82 -3.77
C THR A 80 -6.20 3.89 -4.82
N GLY A 81 -7.49 4.22 -4.98
CA GLY A 81 -7.94 5.29 -5.87
C GLY A 81 -7.53 6.72 -5.46
N GLU A 82 -6.89 6.91 -4.30
CA GLU A 82 -6.30 8.20 -3.88
C GLU A 82 -4.89 8.43 -4.44
N ILE A 83 -4.26 7.36 -4.94
CA ILE A 83 -2.94 7.46 -5.56
C ILE A 83 -3.12 8.00 -6.98
N ASP A 84 -2.60 9.20 -7.22
CA ASP A 84 -2.71 9.81 -8.55
C ASP A 84 -1.77 9.15 -9.56
N VAL A 85 -2.36 8.42 -10.48
CA VAL A 85 -1.66 7.77 -11.62
C VAL A 85 -2.02 8.42 -12.96
N THR A 86 -2.63 9.61 -12.93
CA THR A 86 -3.02 10.34 -14.14
C THR A 86 -1.81 10.66 -14.99
N GLY A 87 -1.88 10.34 -16.29
CA GLY A 87 -0.78 10.56 -17.24
C GLY A 87 0.40 9.61 -17.11
N MET A 88 0.31 8.55 -16.28
CA MET A 88 1.30 7.47 -16.28
C MET A 88 0.98 6.44 -17.38
N PRO A 89 2.01 5.88 -18.07
CA PRO A 89 3.40 6.31 -18.05
C PRO A 89 3.60 7.67 -18.72
N SER A 90 4.43 8.55 -18.14
CA SER A 90 4.73 9.88 -18.69
C SER A 90 5.92 9.89 -19.67
N GLY A 91 6.69 8.83 -19.69
CA GLY A 91 7.97 8.72 -20.37
C GLY A 91 9.18 8.99 -19.45
N ASP A 92 8.95 9.58 -18.28
CA ASP A 92 9.94 9.71 -17.21
C ASP A 92 9.63 8.71 -16.09
N TRP A 93 10.19 7.51 -16.19
CA TRP A 93 9.97 6.43 -15.26
C TRP A 93 10.31 6.83 -13.81
N ARG A 94 11.38 7.64 -13.61
CA ARG A 94 11.83 8.04 -12.29
C ARG A 94 10.84 8.99 -11.63
N ALA A 95 10.35 9.97 -12.38
CA ALA A 95 9.31 10.88 -11.91
C ALA A 95 7.99 10.16 -11.61
N ASP A 96 7.58 9.21 -12.47
CA ASP A 96 6.37 8.41 -12.30
C ASP A 96 6.45 7.54 -11.03
N LEU A 97 7.55 6.81 -10.82
CA LEU A 97 7.74 5.97 -9.63
C LEU A 97 7.91 6.80 -8.35
N THR A 98 8.51 7.98 -8.43
CA THR A 98 8.57 8.93 -7.30
C THR A 98 7.17 9.39 -6.91
N ARG A 99 6.35 9.80 -7.88
CA ARG A 99 4.96 10.22 -7.65
C ARG A 99 4.12 9.10 -7.05
N TYR A 100 4.27 7.88 -7.53
CA TYR A 100 3.64 6.71 -6.93
C TYR A 100 4.06 6.50 -5.47
N ALA A 101 5.36 6.52 -5.18
CA ALA A 101 5.89 6.32 -3.84
C ALA A 101 5.39 7.39 -2.84
N ASP A 102 5.40 8.67 -3.26
CA ASP A 102 4.87 9.79 -2.48
C ASP A 102 3.36 9.64 -2.25
N GLY A 103 2.60 9.25 -3.28
CA GLY A 103 1.16 9.02 -3.20
C GLY A 103 0.80 7.86 -2.27
N LEU A 104 1.52 6.75 -2.36
CA LEU A 104 1.34 5.59 -1.49
C LEU A 104 1.63 5.94 -0.02
N ARG A 105 2.76 6.63 0.24
CA ARG A 105 3.10 7.11 1.58
C ARG A 105 2.03 8.05 2.13
N ALA A 106 1.61 9.03 1.35
CA ALA A 106 0.59 10.01 1.78
C ALA A 106 -0.74 9.32 2.12
N MET A 107 -1.16 8.35 1.33
CA MET A 107 -2.37 7.57 1.55
C MET A 107 -2.28 6.77 2.85
N TRP A 108 -1.17 6.07 3.11
CA TRP A 108 -0.99 5.30 4.35
C TRP A 108 -0.91 6.17 5.60
N LEU A 109 -0.26 7.33 5.53
CA LEU A 109 -0.21 8.27 6.66
C LEU A 109 -1.58 8.88 6.97
N ARG A 110 -2.42 9.09 5.94
CA ARG A 110 -3.80 9.56 6.11
C ARG A 110 -4.70 8.48 6.70
N HIS A 111 -4.47 7.22 6.35
CA HIS A 111 -5.27 6.06 6.74
C HIS A 111 -4.43 5.00 7.48
N PRO A 112 -3.89 5.33 8.68
CA PRO A 112 -2.86 4.48 9.33
C PRO A 112 -3.36 3.06 9.68
N TRP A 113 -4.65 2.83 9.72
CA TRP A 113 -5.24 1.51 9.93
C TRP A 113 -4.93 0.53 8.78
N ILE A 114 -4.63 1.03 7.56
CA ILE A 114 -4.27 0.16 6.43
C ILE A 114 -3.02 -0.67 6.72
N ALA A 115 -2.09 -0.16 7.52
CA ALA A 115 -0.90 -0.87 7.94
C ALA A 115 -1.18 -2.14 8.77
N THR A 116 -2.40 -2.26 9.33
CA THR A 116 -2.83 -3.43 10.09
C THR A 116 -3.53 -4.48 9.24
N VAL A 117 -3.88 -4.15 8.00
CA VAL A 117 -4.56 -5.07 7.08
C VAL A 117 -3.55 -6.06 6.53
N GLN A 118 -3.67 -7.32 6.97
CA GLN A 118 -2.89 -8.42 6.39
C GLN A 118 -3.65 -8.98 5.20
N ARG A 119 -3.08 -8.86 4.01
CA ARG A 119 -3.67 -9.40 2.79
C ARG A 119 -2.73 -10.44 2.21
N SER A 120 -3.18 -11.68 2.20
CA SER A 120 -2.42 -12.79 1.64
C SER A 120 -2.69 -13.02 0.15
N LEU A 121 -3.79 -12.46 -0.37
CA LEU A 121 -4.20 -12.62 -1.75
C LEU A 121 -4.36 -11.26 -2.45
N PRO A 122 -4.05 -11.18 -3.76
CA PRO A 122 -4.26 -9.99 -4.56
C PRO A 122 -5.74 -9.58 -4.57
N SER A 123 -6.01 -8.27 -4.53
CA SER A 123 -7.33 -7.72 -4.85
C SER A 123 -7.37 -7.36 -6.32
N PHE A 124 -8.50 -7.62 -6.94
CA PHE A 124 -8.76 -7.25 -8.32
C PHE A 124 -9.81 -6.14 -8.43
N GLY A 125 -9.82 -5.23 -7.46
CA GLY A 125 -10.67 -4.05 -7.50
C GLY A 125 -10.29 -3.10 -8.64
N PRO A 126 -11.24 -2.27 -9.10
CA PRO A 126 -11.03 -1.42 -10.28
C PRO A 126 -9.87 -0.41 -10.10
N ASN A 127 -9.71 0.17 -8.90
CA ASN A 127 -8.61 1.09 -8.62
C ASN A 127 -7.27 0.36 -8.55
N GLN A 128 -7.27 -0.84 -7.94
CA GLN A 128 -6.08 -1.68 -7.87
C GLN A 128 -5.62 -2.13 -9.27
N LEU A 129 -6.55 -2.54 -10.14
CA LEU A 129 -6.24 -2.91 -11.52
C LEU A 129 -5.71 -1.72 -12.32
N LEU A 130 -6.33 -0.54 -12.17
CA LEU A 130 -5.85 0.67 -12.83
C LEU A 130 -4.43 1.03 -12.35
N LEU A 131 -4.16 0.93 -11.05
CA LEU A 131 -2.84 1.18 -10.48
C LEU A 131 -1.80 0.21 -11.08
N ILE A 132 -2.10 -1.09 -11.10
CA ILE A 132 -1.22 -2.12 -11.67
C ILE A 132 -0.93 -1.81 -13.15
N GLU A 133 -1.97 -1.55 -13.95
CA GLU A 133 -1.85 -1.25 -15.38
C GLU A 133 -0.92 -0.06 -15.62
N ARG A 134 -1.09 1.02 -14.86
CA ARG A 134 -0.30 2.24 -14.98
C ARG A 134 1.15 2.03 -14.55
N LEU A 135 1.37 1.37 -13.41
CA LEU A 135 2.72 1.17 -12.87
C LEU A 135 3.52 0.14 -13.68
N MET A 136 2.90 -0.96 -14.09
CA MET A 136 3.58 -1.92 -14.97
C MET A 136 3.95 -1.27 -16.30
N GLY A 137 3.05 -0.43 -16.86
CA GLY A 137 3.32 0.33 -18.08
C GLY A 137 4.51 1.29 -17.98
N VAL A 138 4.88 1.75 -16.77
CA VAL A 138 6.07 2.62 -16.58
C VAL A 138 7.37 1.87 -16.95
N LEU A 139 7.45 0.57 -16.65
CA LEU A 139 8.66 -0.25 -16.86
C LEU A 139 8.58 -1.16 -18.09
N ASP A 140 7.40 -1.37 -18.67
CA ASP A 140 7.15 -2.32 -19.76
C ASP A 140 8.02 -2.06 -21.01
N ALA A 141 8.39 -0.80 -21.25
CA ALA A 141 9.27 -0.42 -22.38
C ALA A 141 10.75 -0.77 -22.13
N PHE A 142 11.15 -1.10 -20.92
CA PHE A 142 12.55 -1.24 -20.53
C PHE A 142 12.94 -2.68 -20.19
N VAL A 143 12.05 -3.40 -19.49
CA VAL A 143 12.36 -4.73 -18.94
C VAL A 143 11.16 -5.69 -19.10
N SER A 144 11.40 -6.98 -18.87
CA SER A 144 10.33 -7.99 -18.90
C SER A 144 9.30 -7.76 -17.79
N ILE A 145 8.11 -8.33 -17.95
CA ILE A 145 7.04 -8.22 -16.94
C ILE A 145 7.47 -8.83 -15.58
N ASP A 146 8.24 -9.92 -15.60
CA ASP A 146 8.75 -10.57 -14.39
C ASP A 146 9.73 -9.67 -13.65
N GLU A 147 10.63 -9.00 -14.38
CA GLU A 147 11.54 -8.02 -13.80
C GLU A 147 10.79 -6.80 -13.28
N SER A 148 9.81 -6.28 -14.01
CA SER A 148 8.95 -5.19 -13.57
C SER A 148 8.25 -5.52 -12.25
N LEU A 149 7.71 -6.73 -12.10
CA LEU A 149 7.09 -7.19 -10.86
C LEU A 149 8.10 -7.20 -9.70
N GLY A 150 9.33 -7.68 -9.94
CA GLY A 150 10.40 -7.68 -8.94
C GLY A 150 10.80 -6.27 -8.50
N LEU A 151 11.03 -5.37 -9.45
CA LEU A 151 11.40 -3.97 -9.18
C LEU A 151 10.29 -3.21 -8.44
N MET A 152 9.04 -3.43 -8.83
CA MET A 152 7.89 -2.83 -8.14
C MET A 152 7.71 -3.39 -6.73
N ALA A 153 7.98 -4.68 -6.50
CA ALA A 153 7.95 -5.26 -5.16
C ALA A 153 9.01 -4.62 -4.24
N ILE A 154 10.21 -4.34 -4.75
CA ILE A 154 11.27 -3.64 -4.01
C ILE A 154 10.82 -2.22 -3.64
N LEU A 155 10.30 -1.45 -4.60
CA LEU A 155 9.84 -0.08 -4.37
C LEU A 155 8.69 -0.04 -3.36
N THR A 156 7.65 -0.85 -3.59
CA THR A 156 6.47 -0.91 -2.72
C THR A 156 6.87 -1.37 -1.30
N GLY A 157 7.71 -2.40 -1.20
CA GLY A 157 8.22 -2.90 0.07
C GLY A 157 9.01 -1.85 0.86
N TYR A 158 9.81 -1.03 0.18
CA TYR A 158 10.48 0.11 0.80
C TYR A 158 9.48 1.12 1.39
N VAL A 159 8.51 1.57 0.58
CA VAL A 159 7.51 2.56 1.01
C VAL A 159 6.69 2.01 2.17
N GLU A 160 6.16 0.80 2.05
CA GLU A 160 5.35 0.18 3.10
C GLU A 160 6.13 -0.03 4.40
N GLY A 161 7.38 -0.47 4.30
CA GLY A 161 8.26 -0.68 5.45
C GLY A 161 8.51 0.60 6.23
N THR A 162 8.90 1.66 5.53
CA THR A 162 9.19 2.97 6.15
C THR A 162 7.96 3.61 6.75
N VAL A 163 6.82 3.57 6.05
CA VAL A 163 5.56 4.15 6.56
C VAL A 163 5.02 3.36 7.75
N ARG A 164 5.12 2.04 7.73
CA ARG A 164 4.72 1.18 8.87
C ARG A 164 5.54 1.50 10.13
N GLU A 165 6.83 1.74 9.97
CA GLU A 165 7.69 2.18 11.07
C GLU A 165 7.27 3.55 11.59
N GLU A 166 7.00 4.51 10.71
CA GLU A 166 6.55 5.86 11.06
C GLU A 166 5.22 5.84 11.84
N ILE A 167 4.23 5.06 11.37
CA ILE A 167 2.93 4.86 12.05
C ILE A 167 3.15 4.20 13.43
N SER A 168 4.00 3.19 13.51
CA SER A 168 4.30 2.47 14.76
C SER A 168 4.97 3.38 15.79
N SER A 169 5.97 4.16 15.37
CA SER A 169 6.65 5.15 16.20
C SER A 169 5.67 6.21 16.74
N ALA A 170 4.82 6.76 15.87
CA ALA A 170 3.79 7.73 16.29
C ALA A 170 2.78 7.13 17.28
N LYS A 171 2.44 5.84 17.13
CA LYS A 171 1.57 5.12 18.08
C LYS A 171 2.27 4.93 19.43
N GLU A 172 3.55 4.59 19.42
CA GLU A 172 4.34 4.41 20.65
C GLU A 172 4.50 5.72 21.42
N VAL A 173 4.80 6.82 20.74
CA VAL A 173 4.85 8.16 21.34
C VAL A 173 3.52 8.50 22.02
N ARG A 174 2.38 8.22 21.36
CA ARG A 174 1.06 8.46 21.96
C ARG A 174 0.79 7.56 23.17
N ARG A 175 1.25 6.32 23.15
CA ARG A 175 1.06 5.34 24.22
C ARG A 175 1.93 5.63 25.44
N SER A 176 3.20 5.96 25.22
CA SER A 176 4.19 6.17 26.29
C SER A 176 4.21 7.59 26.82
N GLY A 177 3.71 8.55 26.04
CA GLY A 177 3.84 9.99 26.32
C GLY A 177 5.29 10.51 26.19
N LEU A 178 6.20 9.70 25.63
CA LEU A 178 7.61 10.04 25.44
C LEU A 178 7.93 10.25 23.97
N SER A 179 8.48 11.39 23.65
CA SER A 179 9.10 11.60 22.34
C SER A 179 10.35 10.72 22.18
N GLU A 180 10.77 10.51 20.95
CA GLU A 180 12.00 9.78 20.63
C GLU A 180 13.22 10.40 21.33
N SER A 181 13.31 11.74 21.34
CA SER A 181 14.37 12.48 22.02
C SER A 181 14.36 12.28 23.54
N GLU A 182 13.19 12.24 24.17
CA GLU A 182 13.07 11.96 25.61
C GLU A 182 13.44 10.50 25.94
N TRP A 183 13.05 9.56 25.08
CA TRP A 183 13.47 8.15 25.22
C TRP A 183 14.97 8.00 25.10
N MET A 184 15.59 8.66 24.10
CA MET A 184 17.04 8.68 23.91
C MET A 184 17.76 9.32 25.10
N ALA A 185 17.23 10.44 25.62
CA ALA A 185 17.79 11.09 26.81
C ALA A 185 17.77 10.17 28.05
N ARG A 186 16.71 9.39 28.25
CA ARG A 186 16.63 8.40 29.34
C ARG A 186 17.63 7.25 29.15
N SER A 187 17.93 6.89 27.91
CA SER A 187 18.88 5.83 27.57
C SER A 187 20.35 6.30 27.58
N HIS A 188 20.58 7.60 27.65
CA HIS A 188 21.92 8.21 27.48
C HIS A 188 22.99 7.60 28.41
N GLN A 189 22.71 7.44 29.69
CA GLN A 189 23.67 6.86 30.64
C GLN A 189 24.08 5.43 30.29
N TYR A 190 23.16 4.63 29.76
CA TYR A 190 23.43 3.28 29.32
C TYR A 190 24.25 3.28 28.04
N VAL A 191 23.86 4.09 27.05
CA VAL A 191 24.61 4.25 25.79
C VAL A 191 26.04 4.74 26.04
N ASP A 192 26.21 5.76 26.90
CA ASP A 192 27.53 6.27 27.28
C ASP A 192 28.44 5.17 27.90
N ARG A 193 27.87 4.30 28.74
CA ARG A 193 28.58 3.16 29.30
C ARG A 193 29.00 2.16 28.21
N LEU A 194 28.14 1.86 27.25
CA LEU A 194 28.48 0.96 26.14
C LEU A 194 29.58 1.54 25.25
N VAL A 195 29.50 2.83 24.94
CA VAL A 195 30.55 3.54 24.18
C VAL A 195 31.90 3.47 24.89
N LYS A 196 31.89 3.72 26.21
CA LYS A 196 33.12 3.70 27.02
C LYS A 196 33.69 2.29 27.23
N SER A 197 32.90 1.24 27.12
CA SER A 197 33.40 -0.14 27.27
C SER A 197 34.35 -0.57 26.14
N GLY A 198 34.22 0.03 24.97
CA GLY A 198 34.99 -0.38 23.78
C GLY A 198 34.58 -1.72 23.18
N GLU A 199 33.59 -2.41 23.76
CA GLU A 199 33.14 -3.74 23.29
C GLU A 199 32.41 -3.68 21.95
N TYR A 200 31.82 -2.50 21.61
CA TYR A 200 30.97 -2.30 20.45
C TYR A 200 31.47 -1.16 19.55
N PRO A 201 32.59 -1.33 18.82
CA PRO A 201 33.22 -0.25 18.05
C PRO A 201 32.35 0.30 16.93
N ILE A 202 31.55 -0.56 16.23
CA ILE A 202 30.62 -0.11 15.19
C ILE A 202 29.44 0.63 15.79
N PHE A 203 28.91 0.19 16.93
CA PHE A 203 27.85 0.91 17.63
C PHE A 203 28.35 2.28 18.08
N THR A 204 29.57 2.35 18.63
CA THR A 204 30.20 3.63 18.99
C THR A 204 30.27 4.57 17.79
N LYS A 205 30.71 4.05 16.62
CA LYS A 205 30.75 4.84 15.40
C LYS A 205 29.37 5.31 14.98
N ILE A 206 28.33 4.47 15.08
CA ILE A 206 26.94 4.87 14.81
C ILE A 206 26.53 6.03 15.72
N VAL A 207 26.75 5.92 17.02
CA VAL A 207 26.39 6.96 18.00
C VAL A 207 27.10 8.28 17.73
N MET A 208 28.37 8.24 17.33
CA MET A 208 29.22 9.41 17.18
C MET A 208 29.14 10.07 15.78
N GLU A 209 28.90 9.30 14.73
CA GLU A 209 29.06 9.78 13.34
C GLU A 209 27.79 9.69 12.49
N ALA A 210 26.82 8.85 12.88
CA ALA A 210 25.65 8.65 12.04
C ALA A 210 24.74 9.90 12.02
N ARG A 211 24.38 10.33 10.82
CA ARG A 211 23.45 11.45 10.58
C ARG A 211 22.01 10.98 10.39
N GLN A 212 21.81 9.78 9.90
CA GLN A 212 20.48 9.24 9.55
C GLN A 212 19.46 9.31 10.71
N PRO A 213 19.79 8.91 11.95
CA PRO A 213 18.83 8.98 13.05
C PRO A 213 18.37 10.39 13.41
N HIS A 214 19.07 11.42 12.92
CA HIS A 214 18.78 12.82 13.20
C HIS A 214 18.12 13.57 12.04
N LEU A 215 17.91 12.89 10.90
CA LEU A 215 17.16 13.43 9.79
C LEU A 215 15.65 13.40 10.12
N SER A 216 14.91 14.34 9.54
CA SER A 216 13.45 14.26 9.58
C SER A 216 12.95 12.99 8.91
N ARG A 217 11.75 12.51 9.28
CA ARG A 217 11.12 11.34 8.64
C ARG A 217 11.00 11.51 7.11
N ASP A 218 10.71 12.74 6.67
CA ASP A 218 10.63 13.06 5.24
C ASP A 218 12.01 12.95 4.55
N ASP A 219 13.07 13.43 5.19
CA ASP A 219 14.43 13.34 4.63
C ASP A 219 14.94 11.90 4.60
N GLN A 220 14.65 11.11 5.65
CA GLN A 220 14.97 9.69 5.69
C GLN A 220 14.25 8.93 4.56
N PHE A 221 12.95 9.18 4.39
CA PHE A 221 12.17 8.59 3.32
C PHE A 221 12.71 8.95 1.93
N ARG A 222 12.98 10.24 1.69
CA ARG A 222 13.54 10.69 0.40
C ARG A 222 14.91 10.10 0.12
N TYR A 223 15.79 10.08 1.12
CA TYR A 223 17.12 9.47 0.98
C TYR A 223 17.05 8.01 0.56
N GLY A 224 16.21 7.21 1.21
CA GLY A 224 16.09 5.80 0.88
C GLY A 224 15.34 5.57 -0.45
N LEU A 225 14.31 6.38 -0.75
CA LEU A 225 13.62 6.33 -2.04
C LEU A 225 14.59 6.55 -3.21
N GLU A 226 15.48 7.55 -3.11
CA GLU A 226 16.51 7.79 -4.12
C GLU A 226 17.42 6.57 -4.32
N ARG A 227 17.83 5.88 -3.24
CA ARG A 227 18.63 4.65 -3.35
C ARG A 227 17.87 3.52 -4.03
N VAL A 228 16.58 3.36 -3.73
CA VAL A 228 15.74 2.37 -4.41
C VAL A 228 15.58 2.69 -5.90
N LEU A 229 15.34 3.96 -6.24
CA LEU A 229 15.24 4.39 -7.62
C LEU A 229 16.58 4.26 -8.37
N ASP A 230 17.71 4.49 -7.72
CA ASP A 230 19.04 4.23 -8.31
C ASP A 230 19.23 2.72 -8.60
N CYS A 231 18.77 1.84 -7.68
CA CYS A 231 18.77 0.40 -7.90
C CYS A 231 17.90 -0.01 -9.11
N ILE A 232 16.70 0.55 -9.21
CA ILE A 232 15.81 0.33 -10.36
C ILE A 232 16.50 0.81 -11.63
N GLY A 233 17.04 2.04 -11.63
CA GLY A 233 17.76 2.59 -12.79
C GLY A 233 18.94 1.75 -13.24
N ALA A 234 19.65 1.11 -12.33
CA ALA A 234 20.75 0.20 -12.66
C ALA A 234 20.29 -1.10 -13.35
N ALA A 235 19.04 -1.51 -13.14
CA ALA A 235 18.44 -2.67 -13.81
C ALA A 235 17.89 -2.33 -15.21
N LEU A 236 17.67 -1.04 -15.50
CA LEU A 236 17.16 -0.62 -16.80
C LEU A 236 18.30 -0.53 -17.83
N PRO A 237 18.08 -0.90 -19.11
CA PRO A 237 19.11 -0.78 -20.15
C PRO A 237 19.52 0.68 -20.36
N SER A 238 20.81 0.91 -20.52
CA SER A 238 21.41 2.25 -20.68
C SER A 238 21.00 2.98 -21.95
N THR A 239 20.39 2.27 -22.92
CA THR A 239 19.85 2.81 -24.16
C THR A 239 18.51 2.16 -24.46
N VAL A 240 17.48 2.98 -24.67
CA VAL A 240 16.21 2.53 -25.24
C VAL A 240 16.44 2.23 -26.71
N GLU A 241 16.80 0.99 -27.06
CA GLU A 241 16.50 0.52 -28.41
C GLU A 241 14.99 0.44 -28.54
N PRO A 242 14.38 1.02 -29.59
CA PRO A 242 12.93 0.89 -29.77
C PRO A 242 12.60 -0.61 -29.82
N PRO A 243 11.54 -1.05 -29.15
CA PRO A 243 11.21 -2.47 -29.03
C PRO A 243 11.10 -3.03 -30.46
N ALA A 244 12.01 -3.93 -30.81
CA ALA A 244 11.87 -4.75 -32.00
C ALA A 244 10.51 -5.43 -31.89
N ALA A 245 9.74 -5.44 -32.96
CA ALA A 245 8.33 -5.87 -33.08
C ALA A 245 8.10 -7.33 -32.62
N ALA A 246 8.37 -7.64 -31.36
CA ALA A 246 8.24 -8.96 -30.73
C ALA A 246 6.79 -9.30 -30.31
N HIS A 247 5.81 -8.42 -30.59
CA HIS A 247 4.41 -8.64 -30.21
C HIS A 247 3.60 -9.52 -31.16
N ARG A 248 4.18 -10.08 -32.23
CA ARG A 248 3.41 -10.94 -33.16
C ARG A 248 3.47 -12.44 -32.88
N GLU A 249 4.46 -12.94 -32.16
CA GLU A 249 4.61 -14.41 -31.96
C GLU A 249 3.94 -14.98 -30.70
N ARG A 250 3.50 -14.15 -29.76
CA ARG A 250 2.90 -14.62 -28.50
C ARG A 250 1.37 -14.77 -28.50
N ARG A 251 0.73 -14.69 -29.65
CA ARG A 251 -0.73 -14.95 -29.75
C ARG A 251 -1.08 -16.42 -29.92
N GLU A 252 -0.15 -17.25 -30.31
CA GLU A 252 -0.41 -18.68 -30.56
C GLU A 252 -0.33 -19.56 -29.29
N ASP A 253 0.42 -19.17 -28.27
CA ASP A 253 0.53 -19.94 -27.01
C ASP A 253 -0.64 -19.70 -26.00
N ARG A 254 -1.56 -18.80 -26.31
CA ARG A 254 -2.68 -18.47 -25.41
C ARG A 254 -3.84 -19.47 -25.43
N ASP A 255 -3.92 -20.30 -26.44
CA ASP A 255 -5.03 -21.25 -26.58
C ASP A 255 -4.87 -22.55 -25.77
N ASP A 256 -3.69 -22.84 -25.22
CA ASP A 256 -3.44 -24.05 -24.44
C ASP A 256 -3.85 -23.93 -22.96
N TRP A 257 -3.96 -22.75 -22.46
CA TRP A 257 -4.34 -22.46 -21.07
C TRP A 257 -5.82 -22.69 -20.77
N GLN A 258 -6.68 -22.48 -21.79
CA GLN A 258 -8.13 -22.66 -21.65
C GLN A 258 -8.59 -24.13 -21.72
N LYS A 259 -7.67 -25.07 -21.95
CA LYS A 259 -8.00 -26.50 -22.05
C LYS A 259 -7.75 -27.32 -20.79
N THR A 260 -7.25 -26.67 -19.71
CA THR A 260 -6.83 -27.39 -18.48
C THR A 260 -7.54 -26.90 -17.21
N THR A 261 -8.69 -26.21 -17.34
CA THR A 261 -9.56 -25.85 -16.20
C THR A 261 -10.97 -26.38 -16.41
#